data_37a7fc36a688b11120055e65a32e0358
#
_entry.id   37a7fc36a688b11120055e65a32e0358
#
_cell.length_a   1.000
_cell.length_b   1.000
_cell.length_c   1.000
_cell.angle_alpha   90.00
_cell.angle_beta   90.00
_cell.angle_gamma   90.00
#
_symmetry.space_group_name_H-M   'P 1'
#
loop_
_entity.id
_entity.type
_entity.pdbx_description
1 polymer ?
#
loop_
_entity_poly.entity_id
_entity_poly.type
_entity_poly.pdbx_seq_one_letter_code
_entity_poly.pdbx_strand_id
1 'polypeptide(L)' 'MNIKIYAVNLTPDEKGYNEVHETSCSHAKSIRNFELLGCFTDEIKAVENAKARGYNADGCYYCCRNAHKG' A
#
# COMPACT_ATOMS: atom_id res chain seq x y z
N MET A 1 1.39 -20.40 -2.91
CA MET A 1 0.65 -19.12 -3.05
C MET A 1 1.01 -18.22 -1.86
N ASN A 2 1.52 -17.03 -2.14
CA ASN A 2 1.97 -16.13 -1.10
C ASN A 2 0.89 -15.12 -0.78
N ILE A 3 0.32 -15.24 0.41
CA ILE A 3 -0.65 -14.28 0.91
C ILE A 3 0.11 -13.34 1.83
N LYS A 4 -0.04 -12.04 1.59
CA LYS A 4 0.62 -11.01 2.39
C LYS A 4 -0.41 -10.05 2.93
N ILE A 5 -0.08 -9.40 4.04
CA ILE A 5 -0.95 -8.40 4.66
C ILE A 5 -0.50 -7.01 4.19
N TYR A 6 -1.46 -6.22 3.75
CA TYR A 6 -1.19 -4.88 3.21
C TYR A 6 -1.87 -3.81 4.04
N ALA A 7 -1.29 -2.62 4.00
CA ALA A 7 -1.83 -1.44 4.66
C ALA A 7 -1.63 -0.23 3.75
N VAL A 8 -2.48 0.78 3.90
CA VAL A 8 -2.37 2.03 3.18
C VAL A 8 -1.96 3.14 4.16
N ASN A 9 -0.97 3.95 3.77
CA ASN A 9 -0.52 5.08 4.55
C ASN A 9 -1.55 6.20 4.45
N LEU A 10 -2.10 6.63 5.58
CA LEU A 10 -3.09 7.70 5.61
C LEU A 10 -2.49 9.07 5.36
N THR A 11 -1.18 9.21 5.54
CA THR A 11 -0.47 10.44 5.24
C THR A 11 0.00 10.40 3.79
N PRO A 12 -0.48 11.30 2.93
CA PRO A 12 -0.03 11.32 1.53
C PRO A 12 1.45 11.63 1.41
N ASP A 13 2.09 11.08 0.37
CA ASP A 13 3.47 11.39 0.07
C ASP A 13 3.57 12.77 -0.63
N GLU A 14 4.78 13.12 -1.07
CA GLU A 14 5.03 14.43 -1.71
C GLU A 14 4.20 14.65 -2.96
N LYS A 15 3.81 13.58 -3.63
CA LYS A 15 3.00 13.64 -4.85
C LYS A 15 1.51 13.53 -4.56
N GLY A 16 1.12 13.38 -3.30
CA GLY A 16 -0.27 13.27 -2.91
C GLY A 16 -0.82 11.85 -2.91
N TYR A 17 0.03 10.84 -3.04
CA TYR A 17 -0.41 9.45 -3.02
C TYR A 17 -0.42 8.86 -1.62
N ASN A 18 -1.46 8.07 -1.36
CA ASN A 18 -1.51 7.23 -0.17
C ASN A 18 -0.85 5.90 -0.53
N GLU A 19 0.38 5.70 -0.07
CA GLU A 19 1.15 4.51 -0.46
C GLU A 19 0.64 3.25 0.22
N VAL A 20 0.55 2.18 -0.56
CA VAL A 20 0.20 0.85 -0.08
C VAL A 20 1.48 0.05 0.12
N HIS A 21 1.62 -0.55 1.30
CA HIS A 21 2.79 -1.35 1.67
C HIS A 21 2.36 -2.71 2.18
N GLU A 22 3.23 -3.71 2.00
CA GLU A 22 3.15 -4.91 2.83
C GLU A 22 3.51 -4.49 4.25
N THR A 23 2.84 -5.08 5.24
CA THR A 23 3.13 -4.74 6.64
C THR A 23 4.55 -5.10 7.05
N SER A 24 5.18 -6.04 6.34
CA SER A 24 6.57 -6.43 6.58
C SER A 24 7.60 -5.59 5.83
N CYS A 25 7.16 -4.62 5.03
CA CYS A 25 8.06 -3.78 4.25
C CYS A 25 8.94 -2.93 5.17
N SER A 26 10.25 -2.92 4.94
CA SER A 26 11.17 -2.14 5.76
C SER A 26 10.90 -0.64 5.65
N HIS A 27 10.35 -0.19 4.52
CA HIS A 27 10.02 1.21 4.31
C HIS A 27 8.70 1.62 4.99
N ALA A 28 7.94 0.65 5.50
CA ALA A 28 6.71 0.90 6.23
C ALA A 28 6.93 1.11 7.72
N LYS A 29 8.15 0.91 8.23
CA LYS A 29 8.41 0.95 9.68
C LYS A 29 8.19 2.32 10.30
N SER A 30 8.36 3.39 9.54
CA SER A 30 8.19 4.75 10.03
C SER A 30 6.77 5.27 9.88
N ILE A 31 5.89 4.49 9.28
CA ILE A 31 4.50 4.90 9.08
C ILE A 31 3.75 4.79 10.39
N ARG A 32 3.17 5.91 10.83
CA ARG A 32 2.44 5.98 12.10
C ARG A 32 0.93 5.91 11.93
N ASN A 33 0.43 6.43 10.80
CA ASN A 33 -1.00 6.44 10.52
C ASN A 33 -1.25 5.58 9.28
N PHE A 34 -1.91 4.44 9.48
CA PHE A 34 -2.22 3.55 8.38
C PHE A 34 -3.54 2.84 8.64
N GLU A 35 -4.13 2.34 7.57
CA GLU A 35 -5.31 1.49 7.65
C GLU A 35 -4.95 0.13 7.08
N LEU A 36 -5.27 -0.94 7.80
CA LEU A 36 -5.07 -2.29 7.31
C LEU A 36 -6.06 -2.58 6.19
N LEU A 37 -5.56 -3.07 5.06
CA LEU A 37 -6.40 -3.43 3.93
C LEU A 37 -6.81 -4.90 3.99
N GLY A 38 -5.98 -5.73 4.61
CA GLY A 38 -6.22 -7.16 4.72
C GLY A 38 -5.20 -7.97 3.95
N CYS A 39 -5.57 -9.21 3.66
CA CYS A 39 -4.67 -10.18 3.01
C CYS A 39 -4.98 -10.25 1.52
N PHE A 40 -3.93 -10.18 0.70
CA PHE A 40 -4.06 -10.28 -0.75
C PHE A 40 -2.95 -11.14 -1.32
N THR A 41 -3.22 -11.77 -2.46
CA THR A 41 -2.23 -12.59 -3.15
C THR A 41 -1.29 -11.77 -4.02
N ASP A 42 -1.66 -10.52 -4.35
CA ASP A 42 -0.77 -9.62 -5.09
C ASP A 42 -1.03 -8.17 -4.72
N GLU A 43 -0.02 -7.36 -4.97
CA GLU A 43 -0.06 -5.93 -4.59
C GLU A 43 -1.03 -5.13 -5.44
N ILE A 44 -1.31 -5.56 -6.67
CA ILE A 44 -2.25 -4.83 -7.53
C ILE A 44 -3.64 -4.86 -6.92
N LYS A 45 -4.05 -6.02 -6.41
CA LYS A 45 -5.35 -6.15 -5.75
C LYS A 45 -5.42 -5.32 -4.46
N ALA A 46 -4.31 -5.25 -3.73
CA ALA A 46 -4.27 -4.43 -2.52
C ALA A 46 -4.44 -2.95 -2.86
N VAL A 47 -3.76 -2.46 -3.90
CA VAL A 47 -3.88 -1.07 -4.32
C VAL A 47 -5.30 -0.78 -4.82
N GLU A 48 -5.89 -1.70 -5.59
CA GLU A 48 -7.27 -1.54 -6.05
C GLU A 48 -8.25 -1.47 -4.87
N ASN A 49 -8.00 -2.27 -3.83
CA ASN A 49 -8.82 -2.23 -2.64
C ASN A 49 -8.73 -0.86 -1.95
N ALA A 50 -7.53 -0.30 -1.85
CA ALA A 50 -7.34 1.02 -1.26
C ALA A 50 -8.06 2.09 -2.09
N LYS A 51 -8.00 2.00 -3.42
CA LYS A 51 -8.73 2.93 -4.29
C LYS A 51 -10.23 2.83 -4.08
N ALA A 52 -10.74 1.62 -3.93
CA ALA A 52 -12.17 1.41 -3.68
C ALA A 52 -12.62 2.00 -2.35
N ARG A 53 -11.70 2.18 -1.41
CA ARG A 53 -11.97 2.83 -0.12
C ARG A 53 -11.89 4.36 -0.20
N GLY A 54 -11.55 4.91 -1.36
CA GLY A 54 -11.50 6.35 -1.57
C GLY A 54 -10.11 6.97 -1.48
N TYR A 55 -9.07 6.16 -1.31
CA TYR A 55 -7.71 6.68 -1.23
C TYR A 55 -7.14 6.93 -2.63
N ASN A 56 -6.26 7.93 -2.73
CA ASN A 56 -5.46 8.15 -3.93
C ASN A 56 -4.26 7.22 -3.86
N ALA A 57 -4.52 5.92 -4.02
CA ALA A 57 -3.57 4.87 -3.68
C ALA A 57 -2.55 4.63 -4.77
N ASP A 58 -1.31 4.34 -4.34
CA ASP A 58 -0.24 3.91 -5.21
C ASP A 58 0.59 2.88 -4.45
N GLY A 59 1.20 1.94 -5.16
CA GLY A 59 2.02 0.92 -4.54
C GLY A 59 3.39 1.45 -4.15
N CYS A 60 3.92 0.96 -3.04
CA CYS A 60 5.28 1.25 -2.63
C CYS A 60 6.27 0.80 -3.70
N TYR A 61 7.24 1.64 -4.02
CA TYR A 61 8.25 1.30 -5.03
C TYR A 61 9.02 0.03 -4.68
N TYR A 62 9.25 -0.21 -3.40
CA TYR A 62 10.08 -1.34 -2.96
C TYR A 62 9.32 -2.64 -2.78
N CYS A 63 8.15 -2.63 -2.15
CA CYS A 63 7.41 -3.86 -1.87
C CYS A 63 6.22 -4.09 -2.79
N CYS A 64 5.78 -3.07 -3.52
CA CYS A 64 4.62 -3.14 -4.41
C CYS A 64 4.95 -2.60 -5.79
N ARG A 65 6.09 -3.01 -6.34
CA ARG A 65 6.62 -2.43 -7.59
C ARG A 65 5.68 -2.58 -8.78
N ASN A 66 4.97 -3.69 -8.86
CA ASN A 66 4.06 -3.92 -9.98
C ASN A 66 2.83 -3.01 -9.95
N ALA A 67 2.56 -2.41 -8.80
CA ALA A 67 1.44 -1.48 -8.61
C ALA A 67 1.90 -0.04 -8.46
N HIS A 68 3.21 0.21 -8.50
CA HIS A 68 3.77 1.55 -8.35
C HIS A 68 3.68 2.30 -9.68
N LYS A 69 3.08 3.47 -9.67
CA LYS A 69 2.92 4.30 -10.87
C LYS A 69 3.49 5.71 -10.70
N GLY A 70 3.63 6.16 -9.50
CA GLY A 70 4.14 7.48 -9.17
C GLY A 70 5.55 7.43 -8.68
#